data_7bda3d9a59338106a797ceff6631578c
#
_entry.id   7bda3d9a59338106a797ceff6631578c
#
_cell.length_a   1.000
_cell.length_b   1.000
_cell.length_c   1.000
_cell.angle_alpha   90.00
_cell.angle_beta   90.00
_cell.angle_gamma   90.00
#
_symmetry.space_group_name_H-M   'P 1'
#
loop_
_entity.id
_entity.type
_entity.pdbx_description
1 polymer ?
#
loop_
_entity_poly.entity_id
_entity_poly.type
_entity_poly.pdbx_seq_one_letter_code
_entity_poly.pdbx_strand_id
1 'polypeptide(L)'
;LEAFTDVLKEENVVGMLCVPRHSNPSGEIYSDENLLEAFKIGSSYSKKFLFLFDHAYLIHDFLPSKSQRPLWELAIEAGVENQTVITTSFSKVTFGGGGISFLATAGHSLDLIKKVRTTMIICPDKLNQKRHVEFFKDVKSVHEHMKKHADLVRPKFELAYSFLEALPEECGTFSRPTGGYFITYSTSKPIATRVVALCKELGVLITPAGSTFPKNYDPNDSVIRLAPTFVEAGDLSDAMDVFVTAVLVAHYELEI
;
A
#
# COMPACT_ATOMS: atom_id res chain seq x y z
N LEU A 1 5.62 -3.75 16.10
CA LEU A 1 4.61 -3.37 17.11
C LEU A 1 5.14 -2.39 18.17
N GLU A 2 6.45 -2.37 18.45
CA GLU A 2 7.06 -1.39 19.36
C GLU A 2 6.75 0.05 18.95
N ALA A 3 7.00 0.42 17.69
CA ALA A 3 6.68 1.75 17.18
C ALA A 3 5.19 2.10 17.32
N PHE A 4 4.29 1.13 17.17
CA PHE A 4 2.86 1.35 17.40
C PHE A 4 2.59 1.68 18.86
N THR A 5 3.19 0.93 19.79
CA THR A 5 3.08 1.20 21.23
C THR A 5 3.68 2.55 21.62
N ASP A 6 4.76 2.96 20.97
CA ASP A 6 5.39 4.27 21.23
C ASP A 6 4.50 5.42 20.79
N VAL A 7 3.90 5.33 19.58
CA VAL A 7 2.95 6.34 19.09
C VAL A 7 1.75 6.49 20.03
N LEU A 8 1.29 5.41 20.67
CA LEU A 8 0.18 5.48 21.62
C LEU A 8 0.49 6.28 22.91
N LYS A 9 1.77 6.60 23.15
CA LYS A 9 2.17 7.50 24.24
C LYS A 9 1.93 8.98 23.91
N GLU A 10 1.72 9.29 22.63
CA GLU A 10 1.38 10.64 22.17
C GLU A 10 -0.05 11.01 22.57
N GLU A 11 -0.31 12.30 22.75
CA GLU A 11 -1.65 12.80 23.05
C GLU A 11 -2.58 12.72 21.84
N ASN A 12 -3.86 12.44 22.08
CA ASN A 12 -4.94 12.49 21.09
C ASN A 12 -4.88 11.39 19.99
N VAL A 13 -4.22 10.29 20.23
CA VAL A 13 -4.32 9.14 19.32
C VAL A 13 -5.70 8.49 19.43
N VAL A 14 -6.46 8.48 18.34
CA VAL A 14 -7.85 7.98 18.33
C VAL A 14 -8.03 6.67 17.54
N GLY A 15 -7.00 6.24 16.81
CA GLY A 15 -7.07 5.04 16.00
C GLY A 15 -5.85 4.84 15.11
N MET A 16 -5.88 3.79 14.32
CA MET A 16 -4.87 3.49 13.31
C MET A 16 -5.50 3.32 11.93
N LEU A 17 -4.79 3.76 10.89
CA LEU A 17 -5.04 3.42 9.50
C LEU A 17 -3.98 2.42 9.04
N CYS A 18 -4.41 1.29 8.49
CA CYS A 18 -3.51 0.23 8.04
C CYS A 18 -3.92 -0.30 6.67
N VAL A 19 -2.94 -0.57 5.81
CA VAL A 19 -3.09 -1.33 4.56
C VAL A 19 -2.50 -2.73 4.81
N PRO A 20 -3.31 -3.73 5.19
CA PRO A 20 -2.79 -4.97 5.79
C PRO A 20 -2.22 -5.95 4.76
N ARG A 21 -2.45 -5.71 3.46
CA ARG A 21 -1.97 -6.56 2.38
C ARG A 21 -1.41 -5.71 1.25
N HIS A 22 -0.18 -6.01 0.82
CA HIS A 22 0.58 -5.26 -0.18
C HIS A 22 0.64 -3.77 0.15
N SER A 23 1.02 -3.47 1.37
CA SER A 23 1.01 -2.13 1.95
C SER A 23 1.70 -1.09 1.05
N ASN A 24 1.15 0.08 0.97
CA ASN A 24 1.79 1.23 0.33
C ASN A 24 2.55 2.03 1.42
N PRO A 25 3.88 2.18 1.34
CA PRO A 25 4.75 1.92 0.19
C PRO A 25 5.48 0.55 0.21
N SER A 26 5.47 -0.19 1.33
CA SER A 26 6.41 -1.28 1.60
C SER A 26 6.15 -2.56 0.78
N GLY A 27 4.92 -2.77 0.31
CA GLY A 27 4.49 -4.03 -0.31
C GLY A 27 4.29 -5.18 0.68
N GLU A 28 4.45 -4.93 1.97
CA GLU A 28 4.35 -5.94 3.03
C GLU A 28 2.93 -6.48 3.20
N ILE A 29 2.86 -7.73 3.67
CA ILE A 29 1.64 -8.39 4.13
C ILE A 29 1.79 -8.64 5.64
N TYR A 30 0.89 -8.07 6.42
CA TYR A 30 0.85 -8.29 7.86
C TYR A 30 0.45 -9.72 8.17
N SER A 31 1.10 -10.35 9.16
CA SER A 31 0.68 -11.66 9.64
C SER A 31 -0.58 -11.55 10.50
N ASP A 32 -1.31 -12.67 10.64
CA ASP A 32 -2.49 -12.75 11.50
C ASP A 32 -2.14 -12.42 12.94
N GLU A 33 -0.96 -12.89 13.41
CA GLU A 33 -0.45 -12.63 14.76
C GLU A 33 -0.19 -11.14 14.98
N ASN A 34 0.42 -10.44 13.99
CA ASN A 34 0.67 -9.01 14.08
C ASN A 34 -0.64 -8.21 14.14
N LEU A 35 -1.64 -8.63 13.37
CA LEU A 35 -2.96 -7.97 13.38
C LEU A 35 -3.69 -8.20 14.69
N LEU A 36 -3.69 -9.43 15.23
CA LEU A 36 -4.29 -9.74 16.52
C LEU A 36 -3.62 -8.97 17.68
N GLU A 37 -2.29 -8.86 17.65
CA GLU A 37 -1.58 -8.10 18.67
C GLU A 37 -1.84 -6.59 18.54
N ALA A 38 -1.93 -6.05 17.31
CA ALA A 38 -2.33 -4.66 17.09
C ALA A 38 -3.75 -4.38 17.62
N PHE A 39 -4.69 -5.28 17.39
CA PHE A 39 -6.04 -5.20 17.96
C PHE A 39 -6.02 -5.17 19.50
N LYS A 40 -5.23 -6.05 20.11
CA LYS A 40 -5.09 -6.12 21.56
C LYS A 40 -4.47 -4.84 22.15
N ILE A 41 -3.40 -4.34 21.55
CA ILE A 41 -2.74 -3.10 21.97
C ILE A 41 -3.72 -1.92 21.86
N GLY A 42 -4.32 -1.68 20.72
CA GLY A 42 -5.22 -0.55 20.50
C GLY A 42 -6.49 -0.60 21.37
N SER A 43 -7.10 -1.79 21.52
CA SER A 43 -8.29 -1.95 22.38
C SER A 43 -7.99 -1.83 23.88
N SER A 44 -6.78 -2.15 24.28
CA SER A 44 -6.29 -1.92 25.66
C SER A 44 -6.02 -0.45 25.93
N TYR A 45 -5.52 0.29 24.93
CA TYR A 45 -5.31 1.73 25.01
C TYR A 45 -6.64 2.49 25.18
N SER A 46 -7.64 2.17 24.36
CA SER A 46 -8.96 2.81 24.44
C SER A 46 -10.07 1.92 23.89
N LYS A 47 -11.20 1.85 24.62
CA LYS A 47 -12.43 1.22 24.13
C LYS A 47 -13.09 1.96 22.95
N LYS A 48 -12.61 3.17 22.63
CA LYS A 48 -13.04 3.97 21.47
C LYS A 48 -11.99 4.00 20.36
N PHE A 49 -10.91 3.23 20.50
CA PHE A 49 -9.85 3.17 19.49
C PHE A 49 -10.41 2.64 18.17
N LEU A 50 -10.18 3.34 17.08
CA LEU A 50 -10.68 2.96 15.75
C LEU A 50 -9.60 2.23 14.95
N PHE A 51 -9.94 1.07 14.43
CA PHE A 51 -9.12 0.32 13.49
C PHE A 51 -9.69 0.51 12.08
N LEU A 52 -9.03 1.31 11.25
CA LEU A 52 -9.41 1.54 9.86
C LEU A 52 -8.45 0.77 8.94
N PHE A 53 -8.98 -0.19 8.20
CA PHE A 53 -8.22 -0.98 7.26
C PHE A 53 -8.61 -0.65 5.82
N ASP A 54 -7.62 -0.28 5.01
CA ASP A 54 -7.78 -0.07 3.57
C ASP A 54 -7.26 -1.30 2.81
N HIS A 55 -8.20 -2.10 2.30
CA HIS A 55 -7.91 -3.26 1.46
C HIS A 55 -7.84 -2.91 -0.03
N ALA A 56 -7.17 -1.81 -0.38
CA ALA A 56 -7.02 -1.39 -1.78
C ALA A 56 -6.32 -2.42 -2.67
N TYR A 57 -5.50 -3.30 -2.08
CA TYR A 57 -4.67 -4.28 -2.80
C TYR A 57 -5.00 -5.74 -2.45
N LEU A 58 -6.14 -6.02 -1.86
CA LEU A 58 -6.52 -7.34 -1.34
C LEU A 58 -6.27 -8.51 -2.31
N ILE A 59 -6.51 -8.31 -3.60
CA ILE A 59 -6.44 -9.35 -4.65
C ILE A 59 -5.38 -9.04 -5.72
N HIS A 60 -4.35 -8.28 -5.37
CA HIS A 60 -3.30 -7.83 -6.31
C HIS A 60 -2.03 -8.68 -6.24
N ASP A 61 -2.14 -9.95 -5.89
CA ASP A 61 -1.03 -10.90 -5.91
C ASP A 61 -0.55 -11.13 -7.35
N PHE A 62 0.74 -11.05 -7.59
CA PHE A 62 1.37 -11.45 -8.84
C PHE A 62 2.36 -12.62 -8.66
N LEU A 63 2.68 -12.98 -7.41
CA LEU A 63 3.40 -14.17 -7.00
C LEU A 63 2.62 -14.88 -5.88
N PRO A 64 2.87 -16.17 -5.62
CA PRO A 64 2.33 -16.85 -4.45
C PRO A 64 2.69 -16.07 -3.17
N SER A 65 1.69 -15.70 -2.40
CA SER A 65 1.84 -14.92 -1.18
C SER A 65 1.39 -15.69 0.06
N LYS A 66 1.78 -15.19 1.23
CA LYS A 66 1.30 -15.75 2.50
C LYS A 66 -0.22 -15.70 2.56
N SER A 67 -0.82 -16.79 3.01
CA SER A 67 -2.23 -16.80 3.34
C SER A 67 -2.48 -15.86 4.52
N GLN A 68 -3.56 -15.12 4.46
CA GLN A 68 -4.02 -14.23 5.53
C GLN A 68 -5.48 -14.56 5.78
N ARG A 69 -5.86 -14.73 7.04
CA ARG A 69 -7.25 -14.96 7.42
C ARG A 69 -8.10 -13.72 7.09
N PRO A 70 -9.40 -13.90 6.83
CA PRO A 70 -10.29 -12.76 6.69
C PRO A 70 -10.17 -11.81 7.89
N LEU A 71 -9.83 -10.56 7.65
CA LEU A 71 -9.59 -9.57 8.70
C LEU A 71 -10.79 -9.42 9.65
N TRP A 72 -12.00 -9.61 9.12
CA TRP A 72 -13.22 -9.57 9.91
C TRP A 72 -13.29 -10.68 10.95
N GLU A 73 -12.80 -11.89 10.62
CA GLU A 73 -12.71 -13.00 11.57
C GLU A 73 -11.71 -12.69 12.70
N LEU A 74 -10.56 -12.08 12.35
CA LEU A 74 -9.58 -11.65 13.34
C LEU A 74 -10.15 -10.56 14.26
N ALA A 75 -10.94 -9.62 13.73
CA ALA A 75 -11.59 -8.59 14.52
C ALA A 75 -12.62 -9.16 15.50
N ILE A 76 -13.40 -10.18 15.07
CA ILE A 76 -14.33 -10.91 15.96
C ILE A 76 -13.56 -11.68 17.03
N GLU A 77 -12.51 -12.39 16.67
CA GLU A 77 -11.67 -13.14 17.63
C GLU A 77 -11.07 -12.21 18.69
N ALA A 78 -10.66 -11.01 18.30
CA ALA A 78 -10.13 -10.01 19.22
C ALA A 78 -11.22 -9.24 19.99
N GLY A 79 -12.52 -9.41 19.67
CA GLY A 79 -13.62 -8.69 20.28
C GLY A 79 -13.66 -7.19 19.95
N VAL A 80 -13.18 -6.81 18.77
CA VAL A 80 -13.05 -5.41 18.33
C VAL A 80 -13.83 -5.09 17.03
N GLU A 81 -14.76 -5.94 16.64
CA GLU A 81 -15.56 -5.76 15.43
C GLU A 81 -16.34 -4.44 15.43
N ASN A 82 -16.77 -3.95 16.60
CA ASN A 82 -17.45 -2.66 16.75
C ASN A 82 -16.52 -1.44 16.64
N GLN A 83 -15.20 -1.66 16.71
CA GLN A 83 -14.15 -0.65 16.58
C GLN A 83 -13.46 -0.73 15.21
N THR A 84 -13.83 -1.73 14.39
CA THR A 84 -13.16 -2.02 13.11
C THR A 84 -13.99 -1.55 11.94
N VAL A 85 -13.34 -0.85 11.03
CA VAL A 85 -13.86 -0.44 9.72
C VAL A 85 -12.92 -0.97 8.65
N ILE A 86 -13.48 -1.73 7.71
CA ILE A 86 -12.73 -2.27 6.57
C ILE A 86 -13.29 -1.63 5.30
N THR A 87 -12.41 -1.08 4.48
CA THR A 87 -12.75 -0.54 3.16
C THR A 87 -12.03 -1.31 2.07
N THR A 88 -12.66 -1.45 0.91
CA THR A 88 -12.04 -1.97 -0.30
C THR A 88 -12.64 -1.30 -1.54
N SER A 89 -11.93 -1.36 -2.66
CA SER A 89 -12.34 -0.69 -3.88
C SER A 89 -11.92 -1.47 -5.13
N PHE A 90 -12.75 -1.42 -6.16
CA PHE A 90 -12.45 -1.92 -7.49
C PHE A 90 -11.72 -0.90 -8.39
N SER A 91 -11.38 0.28 -7.88
CA SER A 91 -10.70 1.33 -8.66
C SER A 91 -9.38 0.88 -9.27
N LYS A 92 -8.67 -0.03 -8.61
CA LYS A 92 -7.41 -0.62 -9.09
C LYS A 92 -7.59 -2.02 -9.71
N VAL A 93 -8.82 -2.55 -9.69
CA VAL A 93 -9.19 -3.83 -10.30
C VAL A 93 -9.74 -3.61 -11.70
N THR A 94 -10.57 -2.58 -11.90
CA THR A 94 -11.19 -2.26 -13.18
C THR A 94 -10.59 -0.97 -13.78
N PHE A 95 -11.05 0.20 -13.33
CA PHE A 95 -10.54 1.48 -13.81
C PHE A 95 -10.71 2.58 -12.75
N GLY A 96 -9.74 3.47 -12.66
CA GLY A 96 -9.77 4.61 -11.74
C GLY A 96 -10.93 5.57 -12.07
N GLY A 97 -11.54 6.13 -11.03
CA GLY A 97 -12.68 7.03 -11.14
C GLY A 97 -14.03 6.37 -11.44
N GLY A 98 -14.03 5.10 -11.85
CA GLY A 98 -15.26 4.33 -12.13
C GLY A 98 -15.39 3.06 -11.29
N GLY A 99 -14.54 2.86 -10.30
CA GLY A 99 -14.61 1.72 -9.39
C GLY A 99 -15.84 1.77 -8.47
N ILE A 100 -16.23 0.60 -7.96
CA ILE A 100 -17.17 0.49 -6.85
C ILE A 100 -16.38 0.24 -5.57
N SER A 101 -16.89 0.72 -4.44
CA SER A 101 -16.25 0.58 -3.13
C SER A 101 -17.19 -0.09 -2.15
N PHE A 102 -16.62 -0.81 -1.21
CA PHE A 102 -17.34 -1.48 -0.15
C PHE A 102 -16.77 -1.06 1.20
N LEU A 103 -17.65 -1.02 2.20
CA LEU A 103 -17.29 -0.76 3.57
C LEU A 103 -17.98 -1.82 4.45
N ALA A 104 -17.21 -2.43 5.34
CA ALA A 104 -17.70 -3.35 6.36
C ALA A 104 -17.37 -2.81 7.75
N THR A 105 -18.36 -2.81 8.63
CA THR A 105 -18.22 -2.44 10.04
C THR A 105 -19.46 -2.95 10.80
N ALA A 106 -19.46 -2.86 12.12
CA ALA A 106 -20.57 -3.34 12.97
C ALA A 106 -21.04 -2.28 13.99
N GLY A 107 -22.13 -2.60 14.67
CA GLY A 107 -22.65 -1.85 15.82
C GLY A 107 -22.88 -0.36 15.54
N HIS A 108 -22.51 0.46 16.52
CA HIS A 108 -22.71 1.91 16.46
C HIS A 108 -22.00 2.58 15.28
N SER A 109 -20.82 2.11 14.88
CA SER A 109 -20.09 2.63 13.73
C SER A 109 -20.89 2.45 12.44
N LEU A 110 -21.55 1.31 12.27
CA LEU A 110 -22.42 1.06 11.11
C LEU A 110 -23.61 2.04 11.05
N ASP A 111 -24.27 2.28 12.19
CA ASP A 111 -25.44 3.18 12.27
C ASP A 111 -25.02 4.63 11.97
N LEU A 112 -23.89 5.06 12.52
CA LEU A 112 -23.36 6.40 12.26
C LEU A 112 -23.00 6.58 10.78
N ILE A 113 -22.28 5.64 10.17
CA ILE A 113 -21.88 5.68 8.76
C ILE A 113 -23.11 5.66 7.86
N LYS A 114 -24.11 4.82 8.14
CA LYS A 114 -25.38 4.81 7.40
C LYS A 114 -26.06 6.17 7.44
N LYS A 115 -26.16 6.80 8.61
CA LYS A 115 -26.77 8.12 8.79
C LYS A 115 -26.06 9.19 7.97
N VAL A 116 -24.73 9.26 8.06
CA VAL A 116 -23.92 10.23 7.30
C VAL A 116 -24.05 9.97 5.80
N ARG A 117 -23.88 8.71 5.37
CA ARG A 117 -23.96 8.32 3.97
C ARG A 117 -25.30 8.68 3.32
N THR A 118 -26.44 8.43 3.99
CA THR A 118 -27.77 8.76 3.44
C THR A 118 -27.98 10.26 3.27
N THR A 119 -27.26 11.09 4.02
CA THR A 119 -27.28 12.54 3.86
C THR A 119 -26.41 13.00 2.70
N MET A 120 -25.25 12.34 2.49
CA MET A 120 -24.30 12.70 1.44
C MET A 120 -24.66 12.14 0.08
N ILE A 121 -25.20 10.91 0.03
CA ILE A 121 -25.45 10.16 -1.20
C ILE A 121 -26.80 9.45 -1.05
N ILE A 122 -27.79 9.86 -1.84
CA ILE A 122 -29.13 9.23 -1.86
C ILE A 122 -29.02 7.75 -2.24
N CYS A 123 -28.29 7.45 -3.34
CA CYS A 123 -27.98 6.09 -3.73
C CYS A 123 -26.65 6.04 -4.48
N PRO A 124 -25.88 4.93 -4.38
CA PRO A 124 -24.73 4.69 -5.23
C PRO A 124 -25.12 4.62 -6.71
N ASP A 125 -24.16 4.92 -7.61
CA ASP A 125 -24.35 4.83 -9.05
C ASP A 125 -24.71 3.39 -9.47
N LYS A 126 -26.00 3.17 -9.78
CA LYS A 126 -26.52 1.87 -10.17
C LYS A 126 -26.04 1.44 -11.55
N LEU A 127 -25.79 2.40 -12.45
CA LEU A 127 -25.30 2.08 -13.79
C LEU A 127 -23.88 1.54 -13.70
N ASN A 128 -23.05 2.17 -12.87
CA ASN A 128 -21.69 1.69 -12.64
C ASN A 128 -21.66 0.31 -11.94
N GLN A 129 -22.53 0.08 -10.96
CA GLN A 129 -22.70 -1.24 -10.37
C GLN A 129 -23.10 -2.29 -11.42
N LYS A 130 -24.05 -1.96 -12.31
CA LYS A 130 -24.47 -2.86 -13.39
C LYS A 130 -23.33 -3.19 -14.35
N ARG A 131 -22.50 -2.20 -14.71
CA ARG A 131 -21.28 -2.44 -15.52
C ARG A 131 -20.37 -3.47 -14.89
N HIS A 132 -20.11 -3.36 -13.58
CA HIS A 132 -19.27 -4.32 -12.87
C HIS A 132 -19.88 -5.71 -12.81
N VAL A 133 -21.20 -5.82 -12.60
CA VAL A 133 -21.91 -7.11 -12.60
C VAL A 133 -21.92 -7.77 -14.00
N GLU A 134 -22.04 -7.00 -15.07
CA GLU A 134 -21.95 -7.52 -16.43
C GLU A 134 -20.54 -7.94 -16.81
N PHE A 135 -19.54 -7.21 -16.33
CA PHE A 135 -18.13 -7.54 -16.57
C PHE A 135 -17.67 -8.74 -15.73
N PHE A 136 -17.98 -8.72 -14.43
CA PHE A 136 -17.69 -9.80 -13.49
C PHE A 136 -18.99 -10.54 -13.14
N LYS A 137 -19.26 -11.62 -13.79
CA LYS A 137 -20.49 -12.41 -13.55
C LYS A 137 -20.47 -13.10 -12.18
N ASP A 138 -19.29 -13.41 -11.66
CA ASP A 138 -19.07 -14.12 -10.40
C ASP A 138 -17.66 -13.83 -9.83
N VAL A 139 -17.39 -14.36 -8.65
CA VAL A 139 -16.09 -14.23 -7.98
C VAL A 139 -14.96 -14.89 -8.77
N LYS A 140 -15.24 -15.99 -9.47
CA LYS A 140 -14.25 -16.70 -10.29
C LYS A 140 -13.74 -15.78 -11.41
N SER A 141 -14.62 -15.06 -12.10
CA SER A 141 -14.23 -14.14 -13.16
C SER A 141 -13.41 -12.95 -12.64
N VAL A 142 -13.63 -12.51 -11.39
CA VAL A 142 -12.75 -11.53 -10.74
C VAL A 142 -11.32 -12.10 -10.59
N HIS A 143 -11.19 -13.31 -10.08
CA HIS A 143 -9.88 -13.95 -9.93
C HIS A 143 -9.18 -14.19 -11.27
N GLU A 144 -9.91 -14.63 -12.29
CA GLU A 144 -9.37 -14.81 -13.64
C GLU A 144 -8.88 -13.48 -14.23
N HIS A 145 -9.60 -12.40 -14.00
CA HIS A 145 -9.18 -11.05 -14.40
C HIS A 145 -7.89 -10.62 -13.68
N MET A 146 -7.83 -10.82 -12.37
CA MET A 146 -6.65 -10.45 -11.58
C MET A 146 -5.44 -11.32 -11.93
N LYS A 147 -5.63 -12.55 -12.36
CA LYS A 147 -4.53 -13.37 -12.89
C LYS A 147 -3.92 -12.77 -14.17
N LYS A 148 -4.77 -12.31 -15.09
CA LYS A 148 -4.28 -11.59 -16.30
C LYS A 148 -3.58 -10.28 -15.93
N HIS A 149 -4.09 -9.57 -14.93
CA HIS A 149 -3.44 -8.38 -14.40
C HIS A 149 -2.06 -8.71 -13.81
N ALA A 150 -1.94 -9.79 -13.04
CA ALA A 150 -0.67 -10.27 -12.50
C ALA A 150 0.35 -10.60 -13.61
N ASP A 151 -0.09 -11.21 -14.71
CA ASP A 151 0.76 -11.52 -15.86
C ASP A 151 1.31 -10.26 -16.57
N LEU A 152 0.61 -9.12 -16.48
CA LEU A 152 1.08 -7.82 -16.98
C LEU A 152 2.01 -7.12 -16.00
N VAL A 153 1.77 -7.26 -14.71
CA VAL A 153 2.48 -6.53 -13.66
C VAL A 153 3.80 -7.20 -13.29
N ARG A 154 3.80 -8.52 -13.14
CA ARG A 154 4.98 -9.30 -12.70
C ARG A 154 6.24 -9.01 -13.52
N PRO A 155 6.24 -9.00 -14.86
CA PRO A 155 7.46 -8.75 -15.63
C PRO A 155 8.07 -7.37 -15.37
N LYS A 156 7.24 -6.37 -15.03
CA LYS A 156 7.72 -5.03 -14.68
C LYS A 156 8.45 -5.00 -13.34
N PHE A 157 7.99 -5.78 -12.37
CA PHE A 157 8.70 -5.97 -11.11
C PHE A 157 10.02 -6.73 -11.31
N GLU A 158 9.99 -7.81 -12.10
CA GLU A 158 11.19 -8.59 -12.41
C GLU A 158 12.25 -7.73 -13.11
N LEU A 159 11.84 -6.89 -14.06
CA LEU A 159 12.71 -5.92 -14.70
C LEU A 159 13.29 -4.92 -13.68
N ALA A 160 12.46 -4.32 -12.83
CA ALA A 160 12.95 -3.38 -11.82
C ALA A 160 13.94 -4.06 -10.85
N TYR A 161 13.67 -5.30 -10.43
CA TYR A 161 14.56 -6.05 -9.55
C TYR A 161 15.93 -6.30 -10.21
N SER A 162 16.00 -6.61 -11.51
CA SER A 162 17.27 -6.85 -12.19
C SER A 162 18.21 -5.64 -12.14
N PHE A 163 17.66 -4.41 -12.19
CA PHE A 163 18.43 -3.19 -12.00
C PHE A 163 18.85 -2.97 -10.54
N LEU A 164 17.93 -3.19 -9.61
CA LEU A 164 18.20 -2.98 -8.17
C LEU A 164 19.20 -3.99 -7.63
N GLU A 165 19.20 -5.22 -8.14
CA GLU A 165 20.18 -6.28 -7.80
C GLU A 165 21.58 -6.00 -8.32
N ALA A 166 21.72 -5.17 -9.36
CA ALA A 166 23.01 -4.75 -9.90
C ALA A 166 23.69 -3.64 -9.07
N LEU A 167 22.94 -2.97 -8.16
CA LEU A 167 23.52 -1.99 -7.25
C LEU A 167 24.42 -2.68 -6.21
N PRO A 168 25.57 -2.07 -5.83
CA PRO A 168 26.36 -2.52 -4.69
C PRO A 168 25.52 -2.57 -3.40
N GLU A 169 25.74 -3.58 -2.57
CA GLU A 169 25.00 -3.77 -1.31
C GLU A 169 25.14 -2.56 -0.36
N GLU A 170 26.27 -1.87 -0.40
CA GLU A 170 26.51 -0.66 0.39
C GLU A 170 25.62 0.52 -0.01
N CYS A 171 25.03 0.53 -1.20
CA CYS A 171 24.15 1.62 -1.63
C CYS A 171 22.76 1.59 -0.96
N GLY A 172 22.31 0.41 -0.53
CA GLY A 172 21.00 0.26 0.12
C GLY A 172 20.34 -1.09 -0.08
N THR A 173 19.08 -1.15 0.31
CA THR A 173 18.25 -2.36 0.23
C THR A 173 16.91 -2.06 -0.39
N PHE A 174 16.17 -3.08 -0.84
CA PHE A 174 14.84 -2.90 -1.40
C PHE A 174 13.88 -4.02 -1.00
N SER A 175 12.58 -3.68 -0.94
CA SER A 175 11.53 -4.64 -0.65
C SER A 175 11.24 -5.54 -1.87
N ARG A 176 10.80 -6.79 -1.59
CA ARG A 176 10.40 -7.77 -2.62
C ARG A 176 8.95 -8.19 -2.41
N PRO A 177 7.99 -7.32 -2.73
CA PRO A 177 6.58 -7.63 -2.58
C PRO A 177 6.16 -8.78 -3.49
N THR A 178 5.14 -9.52 -3.06
CA THR A 178 4.48 -10.57 -3.84
C THR A 178 3.21 -10.08 -4.55
N GLY A 179 2.91 -8.80 -4.43
CA GLY A 179 1.74 -8.15 -5.02
C GLY A 179 1.75 -6.63 -4.82
N GLY A 180 0.68 -5.99 -5.22
CA GLY A 180 0.57 -4.53 -5.18
C GLY A 180 1.30 -3.83 -6.31
N TYR A 181 1.71 -2.58 -6.08
CA TYR A 181 2.25 -1.70 -7.14
C TYR A 181 3.59 -1.06 -6.80
N PHE A 182 4.14 -1.30 -5.60
CA PHE A 182 5.25 -0.51 -5.10
C PHE A 182 6.42 -1.38 -4.65
N ILE A 183 7.63 -0.84 -4.89
CA ILE A 183 8.87 -1.29 -4.28
C ILE A 183 9.35 -0.14 -3.40
N THR A 184 9.77 -0.43 -2.19
CA THR A 184 10.50 0.51 -1.35
C THR A 184 12.00 0.26 -1.51
N TYR A 185 12.74 1.29 -1.89
CA TYR A 185 14.20 1.32 -1.85
C TYR A 185 14.64 2.14 -0.64
N SER A 186 15.52 1.59 0.17
CA SER A 186 16.08 2.25 1.35
C SER A 186 17.58 2.47 1.14
N THR A 187 17.98 3.73 1.02
CA THR A 187 19.40 4.09 0.88
C THR A 187 20.13 3.89 2.20
N SER A 188 21.40 3.50 2.15
CA SER A 188 22.23 3.33 3.35
C SER A 188 22.74 4.65 3.95
N LYS A 189 22.71 5.72 3.14
CA LYS A 189 23.07 7.10 3.53
C LYS A 189 21.83 8.01 3.41
N PRO A 190 21.78 9.18 4.05
CA PRO A 190 20.67 10.14 3.97
C PRO A 190 20.69 10.92 2.63
N ILE A 191 20.32 10.24 1.53
CA ILE A 191 20.43 10.74 0.15
C ILE A 191 19.15 10.62 -0.67
N ALA A 192 18.01 10.20 -0.09
CA ALA A 192 16.79 9.99 -0.87
C ALA A 192 16.33 11.25 -1.60
N THR A 193 16.40 12.41 -0.96
CA THR A 193 16.08 13.70 -1.59
C THR A 193 17.00 14.00 -2.78
N ARG A 194 18.30 13.72 -2.65
CA ARG A 194 19.29 13.93 -3.72
C ARG A 194 19.03 12.99 -4.91
N VAL A 195 18.76 11.71 -4.66
CA VAL A 195 18.42 10.73 -5.70
C VAL A 195 17.19 11.17 -6.47
N VAL A 196 16.12 11.59 -5.77
CA VAL A 196 14.88 12.07 -6.40
C VAL A 196 15.14 13.30 -7.27
N ALA A 197 15.99 14.23 -6.81
CA ALA A 197 16.36 15.41 -7.56
C ALA A 197 17.12 15.06 -8.84
N LEU A 198 18.13 14.17 -8.76
CA LEU A 198 18.90 13.69 -9.92
C LEU A 198 18.00 12.99 -10.95
N CYS A 199 17.10 12.11 -10.51
CA CYS A 199 16.13 11.47 -11.41
C CYS A 199 15.32 12.52 -12.18
N LYS A 200 14.82 13.55 -11.46
CA LYS A 200 14.05 14.63 -12.09
C LYS A 200 14.87 15.44 -13.09
N GLU A 201 16.12 15.76 -12.79
CA GLU A 201 17.05 16.46 -13.69
C GLU A 201 17.27 15.67 -14.98
N LEU A 202 17.28 14.33 -14.89
CA LEU A 202 17.44 13.40 -16.00
C LEU A 202 16.11 13.00 -16.67
N GLY A 203 14.99 13.65 -16.30
CA GLY A 203 13.68 13.46 -16.93
C GLY A 203 12.83 12.33 -16.35
N VAL A 204 13.25 11.70 -15.25
CA VAL A 204 12.49 10.66 -14.57
C VAL A 204 11.81 11.20 -13.33
N LEU A 205 10.48 11.21 -13.33
CA LEU A 205 9.67 11.66 -12.20
C LEU A 205 9.30 10.49 -11.30
N ILE A 206 9.83 10.48 -10.10
CA ILE A 206 9.47 9.52 -9.04
C ILE A 206 8.78 10.25 -7.88
N THR A 207 8.18 9.47 -6.99
CA THR A 207 7.50 10.01 -5.80
C THR A 207 8.48 10.86 -4.99
N PRO A 208 8.11 12.10 -4.57
CA PRO A 208 8.99 12.93 -3.75
C PRO A 208 9.44 12.22 -2.47
N ALA A 209 10.71 12.39 -2.10
CA ALA A 209 11.25 11.87 -0.84
C ALA A 209 10.42 12.39 0.35
N GLY A 210 10.24 11.56 1.36
CA GLY A 210 9.44 11.88 2.54
C GLY A 210 7.92 11.76 2.37
N SER A 211 7.39 11.75 1.14
CA SER A 211 5.92 11.75 0.90
C SER A 211 5.19 10.49 1.43
N THR A 212 5.92 9.44 1.78
CA THR A 212 5.40 8.23 2.40
C THR A 212 5.41 8.27 3.92
N PHE A 213 5.87 9.37 4.49
CA PHE A 213 5.93 9.62 5.93
C PHE A 213 4.93 10.68 6.38
N PRO A 214 4.50 10.67 7.65
CA PRO A 214 3.72 11.76 8.23
C PRO A 214 4.39 13.12 8.00
N LYS A 215 3.59 14.15 7.71
CA LYS A 215 4.06 15.51 7.43
C LYS A 215 5.03 15.63 6.24
N ASN A 216 5.08 14.60 5.38
CA ASN A 216 6.01 14.51 4.24
C ASN A 216 7.49 14.63 4.67
N TYR A 217 7.84 14.10 5.81
CA TYR A 217 9.18 14.19 6.37
C TYR A 217 9.72 12.81 6.75
N ASP A 218 10.75 12.34 6.04
CA ASP A 218 11.56 11.18 6.41
C ASP A 218 12.74 11.67 7.26
N PRO A 219 12.81 11.34 8.55
CA PRO A 219 13.88 11.82 9.44
C PRO A 219 15.27 11.33 9.04
N ASN A 220 15.35 10.23 8.28
CA ASN A 220 16.60 9.62 7.83
C ASN A 220 16.94 9.97 6.38
N ASP A 221 16.05 10.64 5.65
CA ASP A 221 16.18 10.91 4.21
C ASP A 221 16.67 9.68 3.41
N SER A 222 16.04 8.53 3.64
CA SER A 222 16.53 7.24 3.14
C SER A 222 15.52 6.44 2.33
N VAL A 223 14.22 6.79 2.39
CA VAL A 223 13.17 5.94 1.80
C VAL A 223 12.65 6.52 0.49
N ILE A 224 12.72 5.71 -0.57
CA ILE A 224 12.22 6.04 -1.91
C ILE A 224 11.18 5.00 -2.32
N ARG A 225 10.00 5.46 -2.77
CA ARG A 225 8.97 4.58 -3.33
C ARG A 225 9.08 4.55 -4.85
N LEU A 226 9.24 3.35 -5.40
CA LEU A 226 9.21 3.08 -6.84
C LEU A 226 7.84 2.47 -7.22
N ALA A 227 7.31 2.88 -8.38
CA ALA A 227 6.04 2.40 -8.92
C ALA A 227 6.24 1.87 -10.36
N PRO A 228 6.83 0.67 -10.54
CA PRO A 228 7.25 0.17 -11.85
C PRO A 228 6.08 -0.14 -12.79
N THR A 229 4.85 -0.15 -12.29
CA THR A 229 3.68 -0.59 -13.05
C THR A 229 3.07 0.49 -13.94
N PHE A 230 3.44 1.77 -13.75
CA PHE A 230 2.81 2.90 -14.43
C PHE A 230 3.24 3.02 -15.90
N VAL A 231 4.52 2.82 -16.19
CA VAL A 231 5.12 3.02 -17.52
C VAL A 231 5.17 1.73 -18.34
N GLU A 232 5.33 1.84 -19.66
CA GLU A 232 5.60 0.70 -20.52
C GLU A 232 6.98 0.09 -20.25
N ALA A 233 7.21 -1.16 -20.69
CA ALA A 233 8.42 -1.89 -20.32
C ALA A 233 9.71 -1.24 -20.83
N GLY A 234 9.70 -0.63 -22.03
CA GLY A 234 10.84 0.10 -22.59
C GLY A 234 11.20 1.32 -21.75
N ASP A 235 10.21 2.19 -21.50
CA ASP A 235 10.38 3.38 -20.66
C ASP A 235 10.77 3.02 -19.22
N LEU A 236 10.30 1.86 -18.71
CA LEU A 236 10.70 1.37 -17.39
C LEU A 236 12.18 1.02 -17.34
N SER A 237 12.72 0.37 -18.37
CA SER A 237 14.15 0.06 -18.47
C SER A 237 15.00 1.32 -18.36
N ASP A 238 14.66 2.33 -19.17
CA ASP A 238 15.38 3.61 -19.20
C ASP A 238 15.26 4.36 -17.87
N ALA A 239 14.05 4.35 -17.27
CA ALA A 239 13.81 4.97 -15.96
C ALA A 239 14.60 4.28 -14.84
N MET A 240 14.71 2.96 -14.87
CA MET A 240 15.48 2.21 -13.89
C MET A 240 16.99 2.41 -14.06
N ASP A 241 17.50 2.55 -15.29
CA ASP A 241 18.89 2.90 -15.55
C ASP A 241 19.25 4.27 -14.96
N VAL A 242 18.38 5.26 -15.20
CA VAL A 242 18.51 6.58 -14.58
C VAL A 242 18.46 6.50 -13.06
N PHE A 243 17.55 5.71 -12.51
CA PHE A 243 17.40 5.56 -11.05
C PHE A 243 18.66 4.97 -10.41
N VAL A 244 19.18 3.85 -10.92
CA VAL A 244 20.38 3.22 -10.35
C VAL A 244 21.60 4.12 -10.51
N THR A 245 21.72 4.83 -11.63
CA THR A 245 22.78 5.83 -11.83
C THR A 245 22.67 6.96 -10.80
N ALA A 246 21.46 7.48 -10.57
CA ALA A 246 21.24 8.54 -9.58
C ALA A 246 21.60 8.07 -8.16
N VAL A 247 21.29 6.80 -7.82
CA VAL A 247 21.68 6.22 -6.53
C VAL A 247 23.21 6.17 -6.38
N LEU A 248 23.91 5.66 -7.40
CA LEU A 248 25.38 5.59 -7.40
C LEU A 248 26.02 6.97 -7.27
N VAL A 249 25.59 7.93 -8.08
CA VAL A 249 26.09 9.31 -8.03
C VAL A 249 25.88 9.90 -6.65
N ALA A 250 24.66 9.88 -6.12
CA ALA A 250 24.37 10.44 -4.81
C ALA A 250 25.10 9.75 -3.67
N HIS A 251 25.33 8.43 -3.78
CA HIS A 251 26.02 7.64 -2.76
C HIS A 251 27.51 8.03 -2.66
N TYR A 252 28.17 8.20 -3.82
CA TYR A 252 29.60 8.48 -3.88
C TYR A 252 29.93 9.98 -3.88
N GLU A 253 29.00 10.88 -4.22
CA GLU A 253 29.16 12.35 -4.02
C GLU A 253 29.49 12.70 -2.55
N LEU A 254 29.03 11.94 -1.58
CA LEU A 254 29.30 12.17 -0.16
C LEU A 254 30.69 11.68 0.31
N GLU A 255 31.47 11.06 -0.56
CA GLU A 255 32.81 10.55 -0.25
C GLU A 255 33.94 11.48 -0.73
N ILE A 256 33.57 12.53 -1.45
CA ILE A 256 34.47 13.58 -1.96
C ILE A 256 34.40 14.81 -1.07
#